data_e8a2ed08ff336f53b594d25952b1a16f
#
_entry.id   e8a2ed08ff336f53b594d25952b1a16f
#
_cell.length_a   1.000
_cell.length_b   1.000
_cell.length_c   1.000
_cell.angle_alpha   90.00
_cell.angle_beta   90.00
_cell.angle_gamma   90.00
#
_symmetry.space_group_name_H-M   'P 1'
#
loop_
_entity.id
_entity.type
_entity.pdbx_description
1 polymer ?
#
loop_
_entity_poly.entity_id
_entity_poly.type
_entity_poly.pdbx_seq_one_letter_code
_entity_poly.pdbx_strand_id
1 'polypeptide(L)'
;MNRSSLTIRLLNSMKKYLPDFEGEFLIGDNGSHEAEKQKLRDAMEQMPFKCRMVEFDKNYGVAGGRNKLFAEVQTEWILSMDNDLYFVGNPLGKIQKDLWALGCHFMTMPIRDEGKEGCSLYGGNLYIENLNGVSAGGGSALIVPRIEMNKEFAPFLCTFLSGCAGVIRKETFFEQNGFDDGMFVGFEDTEFSIRLYQRGIKVGACGIACLIHDHPKPENTSDVHYEKQRFSRNYLKEAAEYFEKKHGFSVWNPMVNNWVEQRISDLKLDENKKFKSKNVNRKKKIALVIDRRGWALDNVATEIVKNLSDEFDFMKIYLSDFDNLGKVLLLADDCQMIHFLWRPLASCYYNSYTQNYIKSLGMSSEEFYDRYVQNKEISVEVYDHLMLSPSEVDSHYTEDLFSKSTSLVTKYCVSSKKLWDIYQNAENVKMKPSAILADGVDTGLFMPQNLERFDDIAERKVVIGWVGNSKWTVGDLKGINTIIRPAVKILQEEGYNIELMTSDRQDRMIPHDEMPAYYNRIDLYICASSCEGTPNPVLEAMACGVPVISTDVGIVPEVFGEQQKKFILEERSVRCLADALMNLLKHPEWFAQLSKENLFQIKFQDWKLMTEKMRDYFR
;
A
#
# COMPACT_ATOMS: atom_id res chain seq x y z
N MET A 1 29.00 19.28 11.21
CA MET A 1 29.66 19.49 12.53
C MET A 1 30.63 18.34 12.76
N ASN A 2 31.91 18.65 12.99
CA ASN A 2 33.00 17.71 13.36
C ASN A 2 33.21 16.47 12.43
N ARG A 3 32.97 16.61 11.14
CA ARG A 3 33.13 15.57 10.11
C ARG A 3 33.87 16.10 8.88
N SER A 4 34.99 16.83 9.10
CA SER A 4 35.78 17.45 8.04
C SER A 4 36.27 16.44 6.99
N SER A 5 36.61 15.21 7.39
CA SER A 5 37.07 14.16 6.49
C SER A 5 36.07 13.86 5.36
N LEU A 6 34.77 13.84 5.65
CA LEU A 6 33.72 13.62 4.66
C LEU A 6 33.62 14.80 3.68
N THR A 7 33.63 16.03 4.22
CA THR A 7 33.61 17.24 3.37
C THR A 7 34.87 17.34 2.50
N ILE A 8 36.04 16.97 3.02
CA ILE A 8 37.30 16.92 2.27
C ILE A 8 37.20 15.87 1.15
N ARG A 9 36.60 14.71 1.39
CA ARG A 9 36.34 13.71 0.37
C ARG A 9 35.43 14.26 -0.75
N LEU A 10 34.36 14.97 -0.37
CA LEU A 10 33.48 15.63 -1.33
C LEU A 10 34.26 16.65 -2.18
N LEU A 11 35.05 17.54 -1.58
CA LEU A 11 35.90 18.49 -2.28
C LEU A 11 36.85 17.80 -3.25
N ASN A 12 37.55 16.75 -2.83
CA ASN A 12 38.46 15.99 -3.68
C ASN A 12 37.76 15.31 -4.85
N SER A 13 36.53 14.82 -4.63
CA SER A 13 35.72 14.25 -5.71
C SER A 13 35.29 15.31 -6.72
N MET A 14 34.93 16.53 -6.28
CA MET A 14 34.66 17.66 -7.18
C MET A 14 35.90 18.03 -8.00
N LYS A 15 37.06 18.19 -7.35
CA LYS A 15 38.33 18.44 -8.05
C LYS A 15 38.61 17.43 -9.14
N LYS A 16 38.28 16.16 -8.91
CA LYS A 16 38.49 15.06 -9.87
C LYS A 16 37.49 15.07 -11.02
N TYR A 17 36.21 15.22 -10.73
CA TYR A 17 35.13 15.01 -11.69
C TYR A 17 34.53 16.30 -12.26
N LEU A 18 34.79 17.46 -11.63
CA LEU A 18 34.29 18.77 -12.02
C LEU A 18 35.46 19.78 -12.13
N PRO A 19 36.50 19.48 -12.91
CA PRO A 19 37.71 20.34 -12.95
C PRO A 19 37.43 21.76 -13.45
N ASP A 20 36.42 21.90 -14.31
CA ASP A 20 36.03 23.18 -14.93
C ASP A 20 34.84 23.83 -14.19
N PHE A 21 34.65 23.54 -12.92
CA PHE A 21 33.58 24.12 -12.13
C PHE A 21 33.85 25.62 -11.87
N GLU A 22 32.99 26.48 -12.45
CA GLU A 22 33.12 27.96 -12.34
C GLU A 22 32.32 28.54 -11.16
N GLY A 23 31.55 27.72 -10.44
CA GLY A 23 30.74 28.14 -9.29
C GLY A 23 31.56 28.33 -8.01
N GLU A 24 30.87 28.69 -6.93
CA GLU A 24 31.44 28.76 -5.59
C GLU A 24 30.99 27.55 -4.75
N PHE A 25 31.94 26.91 -4.08
CA PHE A 25 31.62 25.84 -3.09
C PHE A 25 31.50 26.46 -1.71
N LEU A 26 30.28 26.43 -1.15
CA LEU A 26 29.99 26.97 0.17
C LEU A 26 29.91 25.84 1.21
N ILE A 27 30.63 25.96 2.30
CA ILE A 27 30.59 25.07 3.44
C ILE A 27 29.89 25.78 4.60
N GLY A 28 28.73 25.28 5.03
CA GLY A 28 28.10 25.73 6.27
C GLY A 28 28.67 24.96 7.46
N ASP A 29 29.46 25.59 8.30
CA ASP A 29 29.91 24.98 9.53
C ASP A 29 28.93 25.23 10.68
N ASN A 30 28.25 24.19 11.11
CA ASN A 30 27.17 24.23 12.11
C ASN A 30 27.73 24.02 13.54
N GLY A 31 28.85 24.69 13.87
CA GLY A 31 29.46 24.70 15.21
C GLY A 31 30.50 23.60 15.45
N SER A 32 31.39 23.35 14.49
CA SER A 32 32.52 22.41 14.67
C SER A 32 33.63 22.98 15.55
N HIS A 33 34.48 22.08 16.09
CA HIS A 33 35.70 22.46 16.80
C HIS A 33 36.74 23.06 15.85
N GLU A 34 37.56 23.96 16.36
CA GLU A 34 38.53 24.70 15.55
C GLU A 34 39.52 23.81 14.79
N ALA A 35 39.94 22.69 15.36
CA ALA A 35 40.81 21.73 14.69
C ALA A 35 40.15 21.11 13.41
N GLU A 36 38.83 20.90 13.41
CA GLU A 36 38.10 20.40 12.24
C GLU A 36 37.92 21.50 11.18
N LYS A 37 37.68 22.74 11.61
CA LYS A 37 37.59 23.90 10.72
C LYS A 37 38.92 24.15 10.04
N GLN A 38 40.05 24.04 10.77
CA GLN A 38 41.38 24.24 10.18
C GLN A 38 41.68 23.23 9.07
N LYS A 39 41.34 21.94 9.27
CA LYS A 39 41.48 20.90 8.23
C LYS A 39 40.69 21.28 6.96
N LEU A 40 39.49 21.85 7.12
CA LEU A 40 38.68 22.31 5.99
C LEU A 40 39.32 23.49 5.28
N ARG A 41 39.81 24.49 6.01
CA ARG A 41 40.51 25.65 5.42
C ARG A 41 41.73 25.19 4.60
N ASP A 42 42.57 24.32 5.18
CA ASP A 42 43.74 23.76 4.51
C ASP A 42 43.37 23.01 3.20
N ALA A 43 42.26 22.24 3.24
CA ALA A 43 41.77 21.53 2.07
C ALA A 43 41.18 22.46 1.00
N MET A 44 40.46 23.52 1.42
CA MET A 44 39.89 24.53 0.51
C MET A 44 40.94 25.28 -0.27
N GLU A 45 42.08 25.62 0.32
CA GLU A 45 43.22 26.29 -0.33
C GLU A 45 43.79 25.47 -1.49
N GLN A 46 43.61 24.15 -1.49
CA GLN A 46 44.10 23.24 -2.52
C GLN A 46 43.12 23.02 -3.68
N MET A 47 41.94 23.62 -3.64
CA MET A 47 40.91 23.43 -4.66
C MET A 47 41.12 24.38 -5.85
N PRO A 48 40.88 23.94 -7.10
CA PRO A 48 41.01 24.78 -8.30
C PRO A 48 39.82 25.73 -8.51
N PHE A 49 38.79 25.63 -7.67
CA PHE A 49 37.57 26.43 -7.71
C PHE A 49 37.41 27.24 -6.42
N LYS A 50 36.56 28.25 -6.46
CA LYS A 50 36.30 29.13 -5.32
C LYS A 50 35.61 28.37 -4.20
N CYS A 51 36.18 28.42 -3.00
CA CYS A 51 35.63 27.86 -1.79
C CYS A 51 35.46 28.93 -0.71
N ARG A 52 34.35 28.85 0.05
CA ARG A 52 34.11 29.72 1.20
C ARG A 52 33.43 28.96 2.31
N MET A 53 33.88 29.16 3.55
CA MET A 53 33.25 28.60 4.73
C MET A 53 32.43 29.67 5.45
N VAL A 54 31.19 29.35 5.80
CA VAL A 54 30.31 30.18 6.60
C VAL A 54 30.20 29.51 7.98
N GLU A 55 30.77 30.16 8.98
CA GLU A 55 30.81 29.66 10.32
C GLU A 55 29.61 30.17 11.12
N PHE A 56 28.83 29.27 11.66
CA PHE A 56 27.70 29.62 12.52
C PHE A 56 28.11 29.61 13.98
N ASP A 57 27.50 30.50 14.76
CA ASP A 57 27.76 30.69 16.19
C ASP A 57 27.29 29.48 17.06
N LYS A 58 26.36 28.69 16.53
CA LYS A 58 25.82 27.49 17.17
C LYS A 58 25.27 26.51 16.16
N ASN A 59 24.85 25.31 16.63
CA ASN A 59 24.12 24.36 15.81
C ASN A 59 22.66 24.81 15.62
N TYR A 60 22.27 25.12 14.38
CA TYR A 60 20.92 25.51 13.97
C TYR A 60 20.06 24.35 13.48
N GLY A 61 20.51 23.11 13.63
CA GLY A 61 19.84 21.94 13.04
C GLY A 61 20.02 21.87 11.51
N VAL A 62 19.23 21.03 10.87
CA VAL A 62 19.30 20.81 9.42
C VAL A 62 18.61 21.94 8.66
N ALA A 63 17.36 22.22 8.98
CA ALA A 63 16.57 23.27 8.31
C ALA A 63 17.17 24.66 8.48
N GLY A 64 17.41 25.10 9.72
CA GLY A 64 17.96 26.42 10.00
C GLY A 64 19.38 26.60 9.46
N GLY A 65 20.23 25.57 9.54
CA GLY A 65 21.56 25.60 8.97
C GLY A 65 21.57 25.76 7.45
N ARG A 66 20.72 25.03 6.73
CA ARG A 66 20.56 25.17 5.27
C ARG A 66 20.00 26.54 4.88
N ASN A 67 18.97 27.04 5.57
CA ASN A 67 18.40 28.35 5.30
C ASN A 67 19.47 29.46 5.41
N LYS A 68 20.28 29.44 6.47
CA LYS A 68 21.37 30.39 6.65
C LYS A 68 22.44 30.27 5.56
N LEU A 69 22.84 29.05 5.20
CA LEU A 69 23.82 28.82 4.17
C LEU A 69 23.33 29.28 2.78
N PHE A 70 22.08 28.99 2.45
CA PHE A 70 21.48 29.37 1.15
C PHE A 70 21.33 30.89 1.01
N ALA A 71 21.10 31.60 2.10
CA ALA A 71 21.07 33.06 2.10
C ALA A 71 22.41 33.67 1.62
N GLU A 72 23.53 33.01 1.95
CA GLU A 72 24.89 33.44 1.59
C GLU A 72 25.26 33.19 0.11
N VAL A 73 24.51 32.32 -0.61
CA VAL A 73 24.76 32.02 -2.03
C VAL A 73 24.54 33.25 -2.88
N GLN A 74 25.44 33.50 -3.84
CA GLN A 74 25.37 34.65 -4.74
C GLN A 74 24.86 34.29 -6.15
N THR A 75 24.72 33.00 -6.44
CA THR A 75 24.23 32.48 -7.73
C THR A 75 22.73 32.25 -7.73
N GLU A 76 22.12 32.20 -8.92
CA GLU A 76 20.70 31.89 -9.10
C GLU A 76 20.36 30.48 -8.66
N TRP A 77 21.26 29.52 -8.87
CA TRP A 77 21.05 28.11 -8.62
C TRP A 77 21.96 27.59 -7.53
N ILE A 78 21.45 26.70 -6.73
CA ILE A 78 22.12 26.01 -5.63
C ILE A 78 22.09 24.50 -5.91
N LEU A 79 23.24 23.84 -5.89
CA LEU A 79 23.32 22.40 -5.74
C LEU A 79 23.57 22.09 -4.26
N SER A 80 22.50 21.80 -3.54
CA SER A 80 22.56 21.44 -2.12
C SER A 80 22.98 19.99 -1.98
N MET A 81 23.89 19.71 -1.05
CA MET A 81 24.39 18.36 -0.78
C MET A 81 24.71 18.17 0.69
N ASP A 82 24.47 16.96 1.21
CA ASP A 82 25.02 16.54 2.48
C ASP A 82 26.52 16.25 2.34
N ASN A 83 27.28 16.40 3.42
CA ASN A 83 28.74 16.29 3.36
C ASN A 83 29.26 14.84 3.29
N ASP A 84 28.37 13.84 3.43
CA ASP A 84 28.66 12.41 3.26
C ASP A 84 28.42 11.89 1.84
N LEU A 85 28.16 12.80 0.91
CA LEU A 85 28.11 12.54 -0.53
C LEU A 85 29.47 12.73 -1.19
N TYR A 86 29.69 12.04 -2.33
CA TYR A 86 30.83 12.34 -3.21
C TYR A 86 30.51 12.02 -4.67
N PHE A 87 31.17 12.74 -5.58
CA PHE A 87 30.99 12.57 -7.01
C PHE A 87 31.76 11.37 -7.56
N VAL A 88 31.18 10.69 -8.52
CA VAL A 88 31.80 9.67 -9.37
C VAL A 88 31.67 9.98 -10.86
N GLY A 89 31.14 11.15 -11.20
CA GLY A 89 30.95 11.67 -12.54
C GLY A 89 30.55 13.14 -12.52
N ASN A 90 30.33 13.73 -13.72
CA ASN A 90 29.95 15.14 -13.88
C ASN A 90 28.47 15.25 -14.27
N PRO A 91 27.56 15.69 -13.37
CA PRO A 91 26.15 15.87 -13.68
C PRO A 91 25.77 17.24 -14.22
N LEU A 92 26.66 18.24 -14.19
CA LEU A 92 26.31 19.67 -14.38
C LEU A 92 25.62 19.95 -15.71
N GLY A 93 26.15 19.41 -16.80
CA GLY A 93 25.54 19.58 -18.13
C GLY A 93 24.17 18.93 -18.25
N LYS A 94 23.94 17.80 -17.57
CA LYS A 94 22.65 17.13 -17.55
C LYS A 94 21.65 17.85 -16.67
N ILE A 95 22.06 18.32 -15.49
CA ILE A 95 21.24 19.16 -14.60
C ILE A 95 20.65 20.33 -15.38
N GLN A 96 21.49 21.09 -16.11
CA GLN A 96 21.04 22.26 -16.87
C GLN A 96 20.00 21.88 -17.94
N LYS A 97 20.25 20.82 -18.71
CA LYS A 97 19.33 20.33 -19.74
C LYS A 97 17.99 19.89 -19.13
N ASP A 98 18.02 19.19 -17.99
CA ASP A 98 16.85 18.63 -17.36
C ASP A 98 16.00 19.70 -16.66
N LEU A 99 16.61 20.68 -16.01
CA LEU A 99 15.90 21.84 -15.46
C LEU A 99 15.12 22.56 -16.56
N TRP A 100 15.76 22.77 -17.69
CA TRP A 100 15.11 23.40 -18.84
C TRP A 100 14.00 22.55 -19.45
N ALA A 101 14.25 21.25 -19.64
CA ALA A 101 13.29 20.33 -20.23
C ALA A 101 12.03 20.14 -19.37
N LEU A 102 12.18 20.09 -18.04
CA LEU A 102 11.06 19.94 -17.11
C LEU A 102 10.40 21.27 -16.73
N GLY A 103 11.09 22.39 -16.91
CA GLY A 103 10.65 23.72 -16.48
C GLY A 103 10.38 23.75 -14.97
N CYS A 104 11.27 23.16 -14.17
CA CYS A 104 11.16 23.11 -12.72
C CYS A 104 12.22 23.97 -12.04
N HIS A 105 11.92 24.45 -10.84
CA HIS A 105 12.84 25.23 -10.00
C HIS A 105 13.48 24.40 -8.87
N PHE A 106 13.05 23.17 -8.73
CA PHE A 106 13.53 22.21 -7.75
C PHE A 106 13.74 20.87 -8.44
N MET A 107 14.89 20.24 -8.21
CA MET A 107 15.21 18.96 -8.82
C MET A 107 15.98 18.11 -7.82
N THR A 108 15.51 16.89 -7.57
CA THR A 108 16.23 15.92 -6.75
C THR A 108 17.30 15.22 -7.58
N MET A 109 18.41 14.90 -6.94
CA MET A 109 19.52 14.19 -7.58
C MET A 109 19.43 12.69 -7.26
N PRO A 110 19.58 11.80 -8.25
CA PRO A 110 19.74 10.38 -7.99
C PRO A 110 21.05 10.12 -7.26
N ILE A 111 20.98 9.30 -6.23
CA ILE A 111 22.14 8.86 -5.46
C ILE A 111 22.17 7.35 -5.36
N ARG A 112 23.35 6.79 -5.16
CA ARG A 112 23.56 5.38 -4.84
C ARG A 112 24.23 5.26 -3.47
N ASP A 113 23.71 4.41 -2.61
CA ASP A 113 24.39 4.10 -1.36
C ASP A 113 25.69 3.35 -1.62
N GLU A 114 26.73 3.68 -0.87
CA GLU A 114 28.01 3.00 -0.98
C GLU A 114 27.88 1.50 -0.67
N GLY A 115 28.55 0.68 -1.48
CA GLY A 115 28.51 -0.77 -1.33
C GLY A 115 27.21 -1.45 -1.80
N LYS A 116 26.23 -0.70 -2.32
CA LYS A 116 25.02 -1.27 -2.90
C LYS A 116 25.02 -1.19 -4.42
N GLU A 117 24.52 -2.24 -5.07
CA GLU A 117 24.24 -2.20 -6.50
C GLU A 117 22.88 -1.51 -6.74
N GLY A 118 22.88 -0.54 -7.67
CA GLY A 118 21.69 0.23 -8.01
C GLY A 118 21.60 1.59 -7.31
N CYS A 119 20.68 2.46 -7.73
CA CYS A 119 20.41 3.75 -7.10
C CYS A 119 19.33 3.63 -6.05
N SER A 120 19.57 4.16 -4.86
CA SER A 120 18.65 4.00 -3.73
C SER A 120 17.71 5.19 -3.53
N LEU A 121 18.07 6.39 -3.95
CA LEU A 121 17.19 7.57 -3.84
C LEU A 121 17.06 8.23 -5.21
N TYR A 122 15.85 8.22 -5.66
CA TYR A 122 15.41 8.81 -6.88
C TYR A 122 14.26 9.71 -6.55
N GLY A 123 14.09 10.82 -7.18
CA GLY A 123 12.91 11.64 -6.94
C GLY A 123 11.73 10.81 -6.46
N GLY A 124 11.14 11.17 -5.38
CA GLY A 124 10.10 10.38 -4.75
C GLY A 124 8.74 11.00 -4.91
N ASN A 125 7.75 10.32 -4.41
CA ASN A 125 6.40 10.83 -4.31
C ASN A 125 6.02 11.09 -2.85
N LEU A 126 5.30 12.19 -2.63
CA LEU A 126 4.56 12.37 -1.39
C LEU A 126 3.41 11.38 -1.36
N TYR A 127 3.13 10.83 -0.20
CA TYR A 127 1.97 9.98 0.04
C TYR A 127 1.29 10.37 1.35
N ILE A 128 -0.02 10.14 1.43
CA ILE A 128 -0.81 10.21 2.65
C ILE A 128 -1.68 8.96 2.66
N GLU A 129 -1.61 8.20 3.74
CA GLU A 129 -2.34 6.95 3.91
C GLU A 129 -3.12 6.97 5.22
N ASN A 130 -4.22 6.25 5.28
CA ASN A 130 -4.90 5.99 6.53
C ASN A 130 -4.38 4.66 7.11
N LEU A 131 -3.57 4.76 8.14
CA LEU A 131 -3.02 3.61 8.85
C LEU A 131 -3.77 3.45 10.17
N ASN A 132 -4.67 2.47 10.25
CA ASN A 132 -5.44 2.15 11.47
C ASN A 132 -6.22 3.36 12.05
N GLY A 133 -6.85 4.15 11.20
CA GLY A 133 -7.63 5.32 11.62
C GLY A 133 -6.80 6.60 11.84
N VAL A 134 -5.49 6.54 11.67
CA VAL A 134 -4.60 7.70 11.70
C VAL A 134 -4.12 8.02 10.30
N SER A 135 -4.33 9.26 9.85
CA SER A 135 -3.74 9.73 8.59
C SER A 135 -2.25 9.93 8.80
N ALA A 136 -1.45 9.19 8.06
CA ALA A 136 0.00 9.29 8.07
C ALA A 136 0.53 9.56 6.66
N GLY A 137 1.60 10.32 6.56
CA GLY A 137 2.20 10.66 5.28
C GLY A 137 3.72 10.72 5.34
N GLY A 138 4.31 10.93 4.19
CA GLY A 138 5.76 11.07 4.07
C GLY A 138 6.20 11.21 2.62
N GLY A 139 7.50 11.29 2.40
CA GLY A 139 8.13 11.14 1.10
C GLY A 139 8.59 9.70 0.91
N SER A 140 8.26 9.11 -0.22
CA SER A 140 8.80 7.81 -0.62
C SER A 140 9.86 7.99 -1.70
N ALA A 141 11.01 7.36 -1.51
CA ALA A 141 12.01 7.26 -2.58
C ALA A 141 11.48 6.36 -3.69
N LEU A 142 11.59 6.81 -4.94
CA LEU A 142 11.35 5.98 -6.10
C LEU A 142 12.65 5.20 -6.36
N ILE A 143 12.65 3.93 -6.03
CA ILE A 143 13.78 3.05 -6.37
C ILE A 143 13.62 2.68 -7.83
N VAL A 144 14.47 3.25 -8.69
CA VAL A 144 14.57 2.80 -10.07
C VAL A 144 15.69 1.78 -10.16
N PRO A 145 15.37 0.55 -10.56
CA PRO A 145 16.39 -0.48 -10.69
C PRO A 145 17.32 -0.19 -11.84
N ARG A 146 18.60 -0.51 -11.65
CA ARG A 146 19.66 -0.47 -12.67
C ARG A 146 19.86 0.84 -13.42
N ILE A 147 19.93 1.97 -12.70
CA ILE A 147 20.62 3.10 -13.28
C ILE A 147 22.12 2.81 -13.22
N GLU A 148 22.70 2.73 -14.37
CA GLU A 148 24.16 2.72 -14.49
C GLU A 148 24.68 4.11 -14.10
N MET A 149 25.66 4.13 -13.18
CA MET A 149 26.31 5.38 -12.82
C MET A 149 26.91 6.03 -14.06
N ASN A 150 26.78 7.35 -14.16
CA ASN A 150 27.27 8.18 -15.27
C ASN A 150 26.59 7.94 -16.63
N LYS A 151 25.48 7.23 -16.68
CA LYS A 151 24.68 7.08 -17.89
C LYS A 151 23.43 7.95 -17.82
N GLU A 152 23.21 8.73 -18.88
CA GLU A 152 22.03 9.60 -18.99
C GLU A 152 20.76 8.79 -19.28
N PHE A 153 19.67 9.24 -18.68
CA PHE A 153 18.31 8.75 -18.92
C PHE A 153 17.33 9.92 -18.94
N ALA A 154 16.05 9.68 -19.26
CA ALA A 154 15.04 10.72 -19.32
C ALA A 154 14.73 11.28 -17.92
N PRO A 155 14.77 12.61 -17.70
CA PRO A 155 14.32 13.20 -16.45
C PRO A 155 12.79 13.09 -16.32
N PHE A 156 12.26 13.18 -15.12
CA PHE A 156 10.82 13.11 -14.88
C PHE A 156 10.39 14.06 -13.76
N LEU A 157 9.08 14.36 -13.71
CA LEU A 157 8.48 15.12 -12.61
C LEU A 157 8.18 14.18 -11.44
N CYS A 158 8.40 14.67 -10.24
CA CYS A 158 8.10 14.00 -8.98
C CYS A 158 7.45 14.99 -8.00
N THR A 159 7.15 14.56 -6.78
CA THR A 159 6.52 15.42 -5.78
C THR A 159 7.34 15.57 -4.50
N PHE A 160 8.51 14.94 -4.44
CA PHE A 160 9.37 14.95 -3.27
C PHE A 160 10.78 15.41 -3.63
N LEU A 161 11.24 16.47 -2.97
CA LEU A 161 12.61 16.98 -3.04
C LEU A 161 13.43 16.34 -1.91
N SER A 162 14.35 15.46 -2.27
CA SER A 162 15.23 14.83 -1.27
C SER A 162 16.15 15.85 -0.60
N GLY A 163 16.20 15.83 0.72
CA GLY A 163 17.05 16.73 1.49
C GLY A 163 18.55 16.48 1.33
N CYS A 164 18.98 15.26 0.98
CA CYS A 164 20.41 14.92 0.90
C CYS A 164 21.12 15.47 -0.34
N ALA A 165 20.43 15.56 -1.50
CA ALA A 165 20.98 16.13 -2.73
C ALA A 165 19.87 16.71 -3.62
N GLY A 166 19.96 18.01 -3.90
CA GLY A 166 18.95 18.69 -4.73
C GLY A 166 19.46 19.96 -5.37
N VAL A 167 18.92 20.27 -6.55
CA VAL A 167 19.13 21.53 -7.25
C VAL A 167 17.95 22.45 -6.95
N ILE A 168 18.25 23.68 -6.57
CA ILE A 168 17.28 24.62 -6.02
C ILE A 168 17.49 25.99 -6.66
N ARG A 169 16.42 26.61 -7.17
CA ARG A 169 16.44 28.01 -7.55
C ARG A 169 16.30 28.87 -6.30
N LYS A 170 17.35 29.64 -5.99
CA LYS A 170 17.44 30.41 -4.74
C LYS A 170 16.26 31.34 -4.52
N GLU A 171 15.87 32.12 -5.51
CA GLU A 171 14.76 33.08 -5.42
C GLU A 171 13.47 32.34 -5.03
N THR A 172 13.10 31.29 -5.78
CA THR A 172 11.88 30.52 -5.52
C THR A 172 11.91 29.82 -4.16
N PHE A 173 13.08 29.36 -3.71
CA PHE A 173 13.21 28.77 -2.37
C PHE A 173 12.81 29.76 -1.27
N PHE A 174 13.29 30.99 -1.35
CA PHE A 174 12.95 32.01 -0.34
C PHE A 174 11.53 32.56 -0.51
N GLU A 175 11.00 32.66 -1.73
CA GLU A 175 9.58 32.95 -1.96
C GLU A 175 8.67 31.90 -1.29
N GLN A 176 9.15 30.67 -1.18
CA GLN A 176 8.46 29.60 -0.46
C GLN A 176 8.81 29.55 1.04
N ASN A 177 9.45 30.57 1.61
CA ASN A 177 9.89 30.71 3.00
C ASN A 177 10.94 29.68 3.45
N GLY A 178 11.70 29.09 2.52
CA GLY A 178 12.76 28.13 2.84
C GLY A 178 12.26 26.86 3.56
N PHE A 179 13.17 26.13 4.18
CA PHE A 179 12.82 25.02 5.08
C PHE A 179 12.24 25.56 6.40
N ASP A 180 11.31 24.81 6.98
CA ASP A 180 10.73 25.18 8.27
C ASP A 180 11.70 24.85 9.42
N ASP A 181 12.24 25.87 10.06
CA ASP A 181 13.22 25.77 11.14
C ASP A 181 12.60 25.41 12.50
N GLY A 182 11.27 25.30 12.60
CA GLY A 182 10.58 24.67 13.71
C GLY A 182 10.88 23.16 13.83
N MET A 183 11.46 22.55 12.79
CA MET A 183 11.96 21.19 12.79
C MET A 183 13.49 21.17 12.86
N PHE A 184 14.03 20.91 14.03
CA PHE A 184 15.49 20.93 14.25
C PHE A 184 16.22 19.84 13.43
N VAL A 185 15.64 18.63 13.36
CA VAL A 185 16.16 17.51 12.58
C VAL A 185 15.02 16.59 12.13
N GLY A 186 15.02 16.27 10.84
CA GLY A 186 14.06 15.36 10.21
C GLY A 186 12.75 16.01 9.77
N PHE A 187 12.21 15.50 8.68
CA PHE A 187 10.96 15.88 8.03
C PHE A 187 10.92 17.27 7.38
N GLU A 188 11.98 18.06 7.42
CA GLU A 188 12.05 19.39 6.81
C GLU A 188 11.90 19.32 5.27
N ASP A 189 12.44 18.29 4.65
CA ASP A 189 12.32 18.03 3.21
C ASP A 189 10.91 17.56 2.82
N THR A 190 10.31 16.74 3.62
CA THR A 190 8.92 16.29 3.46
C THR A 190 7.97 17.47 3.60
N GLU A 191 8.15 18.29 4.62
CA GLU A 191 7.35 19.49 4.87
C GLU A 191 7.45 20.48 3.71
N PHE A 192 8.68 20.76 3.27
CA PHE A 192 8.92 21.66 2.14
C PHE A 192 8.29 21.13 0.86
N SER A 193 8.43 19.84 0.58
CA SER A 193 7.84 19.18 -0.57
C SER A 193 6.31 19.27 -0.58
N ILE A 194 5.66 19.14 0.58
CA ILE A 194 4.19 19.32 0.71
C ILE A 194 3.80 20.74 0.35
N ARG A 195 4.54 21.76 0.84
CA ARG A 195 4.25 23.17 0.48
C ARG A 195 4.43 23.43 -1.01
N LEU A 196 5.46 22.86 -1.64
CA LEU A 196 5.65 22.95 -3.08
C LEU A 196 4.46 22.33 -3.83
N TYR A 197 4.07 21.13 -3.43
CA TYR A 197 2.93 20.43 -4.04
C TYR A 197 1.62 21.21 -3.90
N GLN A 198 1.30 21.70 -2.69
CA GLN A 198 0.09 22.49 -2.43
C GLN A 198 0.03 23.79 -3.27
N ARG A 199 1.18 24.33 -3.64
CA ARG A 199 1.29 25.54 -4.45
C ARG A 199 1.46 25.26 -5.95
N GLY A 200 1.39 24.00 -6.38
CA GLY A 200 1.55 23.62 -7.78
C GLY A 200 2.95 23.83 -8.35
N ILE A 201 3.98 23.88 -7.49
CA ILE A 201 5.36 24.07 -7.89
C ILE A 201 5.97 22.73 -8.28
N LYS A 202 6.55 22.66 -9.48
CA LYS A 202 7.12 21.44 -10.02
C LYS A 202 8.42 21.06 -9.32
N VAL A 203 8.56 19.79 -9.01
CA VAL A 203 9.81 19.15 -8.60
C VAL A 203 10.22 18.15 -9.67
N GLY A 204 11.45 18.21 -10.13
CA GLY A 204 12.02 17.29 -11.11
C GLY A 204 12.92 16.25 -10.46
N ALA A 205 13.22 15.18 -11.19
CA ALA A 205 14.29 14.24 -10.91
C ALA A 205 15.32 14.28 -12.05
N CYS A 206 16.58 14.44 -11.71
CA CYS A 206 17.68 14.53 -12.68
C CYS A 206 17.90 13.18 -13.39
N GLY A 207 18.13 13.23 -14.69
CA GLY A 207 18.34 12.05 -15.54
C GLY A 207 19.77 11.55 -15.60
N ILE A 208 20.55 11.66 -14.53
CA ILE A 208 21.88 11.05 -14.38
C ILE A 208 22.20 10.80 -12.92
N ALA A 209 22.79 9.65 -12.61
CA ALA A 209 23.30 9.31 -11.29
C ALA A 209 24.83 9.43 -11.26
N CYS A 210 25.35 10.44 -10.54
CA CYS A 210 26.76 10.71 -10.40
C CYS A 210 27.21 10.86 -8.95
N LEU A 211 26.33 10.58 -7.98
CA LEU A 211 26.57 10.77 -6.55
C LEU A 211 26.51 9.45 -5.82
N ILE A 212 27.47 9.23 -4.93
CA ILE A 212 27.46 8.14 -3.96
C ILE A 212 27.18 8.74 -2.58
N HIS A 213 26.28 8.11 -1.83
CA HIS A 213 25.97 8.44 -0.45
C HIS A 213 26.64 7.41 0.48
N ASP A 214 27.56 7.89 1.29
CA ASP A 214 28.24 7.09 2.28
C ASP A 214 27.60 7.35 3.65
N HIS A 215 27.23 6.30 4.34
CA HIS A 215 26.76 6.36 5.72
C HIS A 215 27.84 5.80 6.65
N PRO A 216 28.96 6.54 6.89
CA PRO A 216 30.07 5.99 7.65
C PRO A 216 29.65 5.70 9.08
N LYS A 217 30.19 4.59 9.62
CA LYS A 217 30.03 4.29 11.05
C LYS A 217 30.80 5.34 11.87
N PRO A 218 30.33 5.67 13.08
CA PRO A 218 31.04 6.56 13.98
C PRO A 218 32.46 6.05 14.26
N GLU A 219 33.46 6.87 14.01
CA GLU A 219 34.86 6.51 14.23
C GLU A 219 35.43 7.10 15.54
N ASN A 220 34.75 8.10 16.08
CA ASN A 220 35.19 8.81 17.27
C ASN A 220 34.00 9.26 18.16
N THR A 221 34.29 9.76 19.35
CA THR A 221 33.27 10.21 20.32
C THR A 221 32.39 11.34 19.80
N SER A 222 32.94 12.21 18.96
CA SER A 222 32.19 13.33 18.35
C SER A 222 31.15 12.81 17.34
N ASP A 223 31.53 11.81 16.55
CA ASP A 223 30.60 11.16 15.60
C ASP A 223 29.47 10.44 16.34
N VAL A 224 29.81 9.72 17.42
CA VAL A 224 28.80 9.06 18.27
C VAL A 224 27.83 10.10 18.86
N HIS A 225 28.35 11.24 19.31
CA HIS A 225 27.51 12.32 19.85
C HIS A 225 26.57 12.90 18.77
N TYR A 226 27.09 13.13 17.57
CA TYR A 226 26.30 13.59 16.43
C TYR A 226 25.18 12.60 16.07
N GLU A 227 25.49 11.31 15.96
CA GLU A 227 24.49 10.29 15.62
C GLU A 227 23.43 10.14 16.73
N LYS A 228 23.83 10.23 18.01
CA LYS A 228 22.89 10.27 19.13
C LYS A 228 21.92 11.44 19.05
N GLN A 229 22.40 12.59 18.62
CA GLN A 229 21.56 13.77 18.43
C GLN A 229 20.64 13.62 17.22
N ARG A 230 21.18 13.16 16.08
CA ARG A 230 20.44 12.97 14.82
C ARG A 230 19.31 11.94 14.97
N PHE A 231 19.56 10.82 15.64
CA PHE A 231 18.59 9.75 15.89
C PHE A 231 17.94 9.82 17.28
N SER A 232 17.98 10.98 17.92
CA SER A 232 17.24 11.21 19.14
C SER A 232 15.75 11.09 18.91
N ARG A 233 15.12 10.09 19.56
CA ARG A 233 13.67 9.92 19.49
C ARG A 233 12.91 11.16 19.93
N ASN A 234 13.43 11.91 20.89
CA ASN A 234 12.79 13.12 21.39
C ASN A 234 12.75 14.20 20.30
N TYR A 235 13.91 14.53 19.71
CA TYR A 235 13.96 15.54 18.64
C TYR A 235 13.14 15.17 17.41
N LEU A 236 13.20 13.90 16.99
CA LEU A 236 12.43 13.43 15.83
C LEU A 236 10.93 13.41 16.13
N LYS A 237 10.52 13.05 17.34
CA LYS A 237 9.09 13.12 17.73
C LYS A 237 8.59 14.54 17.87
N GLU A 238 9.37 15.44 18.48
CA GLU A 238 9.03 16.87 18.56
C GLU A 238 8.85 17.46 17.16
N ALA A 239 9.73 17.13 16.21
CA ALA A 239 9.59 17.55 14.81
C ALA A 239 8.33 16.95 14.16
N ALA A 240 8.04 15.67 14.41
CA ALA A 240 6.84 15.00 13.88
C ALA A 240 5.54 15.57 14.48
N GLU A 241 5.50 15.85 15.77
CA GLU A 241 4.36 16.48 16.45
C GLU A 241 4.13 17.93 15.95
N TYR A 242 5.20 18.68 15.74
CA TYR A 242 5.13 20.01 15.12
C TYR A 242 4.57 19.93 13.70
N PHE A 243 5.05 18.98 12.90
CA PHE A 243 4.55 18.73 11.56
C PHE A 243 3.05 18.36 11.57
N GLU A 244 2.65 17.44 12.44
CA GLU A 244 1.26 16.99 12.54
C GLU A 244 0.33 18.14 12.93
N LYS A 245 0.74 18.97 13.88
CA LYS A 245 -0.01 20.18 14.26
C LYS A 245 -0.19 21.15 13.08
N LYS A 246 0.83 21.23 12.20
CA LYS A 246 0.81 22.15 11.04
C LYS A 246 -0.03 21.63 9.88
N HIS A 247 0.04 20.33 9.58
CA HIS A 247 -0.53 19.73 8.38
C HIS A 247 -1.76 18.86 8.62
N GLY A 248 -2.07 18.50 9.87
CA GLY A 248 -3.25 17.71 10.23
C GLY A 248 -3.13 16.21 9.97
N PHE A 249 -1.91 15.71 9.68
CA PHE A 249 -1.62 14.29 9.55
C PHE A 249 -0.21 14.00 10.05
N SER A 250 0.04 12.75 10.50
CA SER A 250 1.30 12.37 11.11
C SER A 250 2.35 11.98 10.04
N VAL A 251 3.60 12.33 10.28
CA VAL A 251 4.76 11.74 9.57
C VAL A 251 5.42 10.63 10.39
N TRP A 252 5.04 10.47 11.65
CA TRP A 252 5.52 9.41 12.50
C TRP A 252 4.71 8.14 12.28
N ASN A 253 5.19 7.27 11.43
CA ASN A 253 4.57 6.01 11.07
C ASN A 253 5.47 4.81 11.49
N PRO A 254 4.99 3.57 11.42
CA PRO A 254 5.79 2.39 11.75
C PRO A 254 7.11 2.28 10.98
N MET A 255 7.17 2.74 9.74
CA MET A 255 8.41 2.71 8.94
C MET A 255 9.47 3.66 9.51
N VAL A 256 9.06 4.89 9.88
CA VAL A 256 9.94 5.86 10.52
C VAL A 256 10.44 5.32 11.87
N ASN A 257 9.54 4.79 12.69
CA ASN A 257 9.91 4.19 13.96
C ASN A 257 10.92 3.05 13.78
N ASN A 258 10.65 2.13 12.88
CA ASN A 258 11.54 1.00 12.59
C ASN A 258 12.90 1.47 12.05
N TRP A 259 12.91 2.47 11.18
CA TRP A 259 14.15 3.06 10.68
C TRP A 259 15.01 3.66 11.81
N VAL A 260 14.40 4.42 12.71
CA VAL A 260 15.10 5.00 13.89
C VAL A 260 15.63 3.91 14.81
N GLU A 261 14.81 2.90 15.15
CA GLU A 261 15.21 1.77 15.99
C GLU A 261 16.39 1.01 15.37
N GLN A 262 16.33 0.75 14.07
CA GLN A 262 17.39 0.07 13.37
C GLN A 262 18.69 0.86 13.40
N ARG A 263 18.63 2.18 13.13
CA ARG A 263 19.84 3.03 13.15
C ARG A 263 20.45 3.13 14.55
N ILE A 264 19.62 3.26 15.60
CA ILE A 264 20.09 3.23 16.98
C ILE A 264 20.79 1.90 17.28
N SER A 265 20.25 0.79 16.84
CA SER A 265 20.82 -0.55 17.03
C SER A 265 22.13 -0.73 16.25
N ASP A 266 22.12 -0.41 14.94
CA ASP A 266 23.28 -0.58 14.06
C ASP A 266 24.48 0.25 14.50
N LEU A 267 24.23 1.43 15.04
CA LEU A 267 25.25 2.36 15.53
C LEU A 267 25.55 2.20 17.04
N LYS A 268 24.91 1.26 17.73
CA LYS A 268 25.07 0.97 19.17
C LYS A 268 24.94 2.24 20.04
N LEU A 269 23.98 3.10 19.72
CA LEU A 269 23.83 4.40 20.38
C LEU A 269 23.27 4.28 21.82
N ASP A 270 22.61 3.19 22.18
CA ASP A 270 22.00 2.92 23.50
C ASP A 270 22.85 1.94 24.36
N GLU A 271 24.12 2.24 24.60
CA GLU A 271 25.01 1.36 25.37
C GLU A 271 24.60 1.14 26.86
N ASN A 272 23.65 1.89 27.40
CA ASN A 272 23.21 1.79 28.79
C ASN A 272 22.08 0.79 29.06
N LYS A 273 21.52 0.18 28.04
CA LYS A 273 20.66 -0.99 28.18
C LYS A 273 21.43 -2.20 27.66
N LYS A 274 21.81 -3.13 28.52
CA LYS A 274 22.07 -4.51 28.14
C LYS A 274 20.79 -5.00 27.44
N PHE A 275 20.64 -4.66 26.20
CA PHE A 275 19.73 -5.37 25.33
C PHE A 275 20.30 -6.79 25.23
N LYS A 276 19.73 -7.72 26.01
CA LYS A 276 19.62 -9.05 25.49
C LYS A 276 19.05 -8.81 24.08
N SER A 277 19.82 -9.18 23.09
CA SER A 277 19.27 -9.35 21.75
C SER A 277 18.16 -10.38 21.89
N LYS A 278 16.96 -9.92 22.23
CA LYS A 278 15.80 -10.51 21.61
C LYS A 278 16.11 -10.24 20.15
N ASN A 279 16.34 -11.31 19.38
CA ASN A 279 16.07 -11.26 17.97
C ASN A 279 14.84 -10.34 17.86
N VAL A 280 15.02 -9.12 17.39
CA VAL A 280 13.90 -8.33 16.94
C VAL A 280 13.43 -9.15 15.77
N ASN A 281 12.46 -10.02 16.04
CA ASN A 281 11.74 -10.73 15.02
C ASN A 281 11.19 -9.61 14.15
N ARG A 282 11.90 -9.29 13.07
CA ARG A 282 11.39 -8.39 12.06
C ARG A 282 10.10 -9.06 11.62
N LYS A 283 8.98 -8.41 11.90
CA LYS A 283 7.69 -8.87 11.40
C LYS A 283 7.86 -9.14 9.91
N LYS A 284 7.42 -10.30 9.44
CA LYS A 284 7.40 -10.59 8.00
C LYS A 284 6.59 -9.48 7.32
N LYS A 285 7.20 -8.79 6.36
CA LYS A 285 6.54 -7.71 5.62
C LYS A 285 5.79 -8.29 4.43
N ILE A 286 4.51 -7.98 4.36
CA ILE A 286 3.57 -8.57 3.39
C ILE A 286 2.89 -7.44 2.61
N ALA A 287 3.02 -7.45 1.29
CA ALA A 287 2.23 -6.60 0.42
C ALA A 287 0.87 -7.25 0.15
N LEU A 288 -0.21 -6.58 0.54
CA LEU A 288 -1.58 -6.95 0.18
C LEU A 288 -1.96 -6.20 -1.09
N VAL A 289 -2.05 -6.91 -2.22
CA VAL A 289 -2.42 -6.32 -3.52
C VAL A 289 -3.92 -6.44 -3.73
N ILE A 290 -4.56 -5.30 -3.87
CA ILE A 290 -6.00 -5.09 -3.89
C ILE A 290 -6.39 -4.47 -5.23
N ASP A 291 -7.61 -4.71 -5.71
CA ASP A 291 -8.09 -4.11 -6.95
C ASP A 291 -8.25 -2.58 -6.82
N ARG A 292 -9.07 -2.11 -5.90
CA ARG A 292 -9.31 -0.67 -5.66
C ARG A 292 -9.87 -0.38 -4.27
N ARG A 293 -9.73 0.87 -3.85
CA ARG A 293 -10.17 1.36 -2.54
C ARG A 293 -11.69 1.30 -2.37
N GLY A 294 -12.14 1.01 -1.15
CA GLY A 294 -13.56 1.03 -0.76
C GLY A 294 -14.41 -0.09 -1.35
N TRP A 295 -13.79 -1.13 -1.93
CA TRP A 295 -14.47 -2.30 -2.44
C TRP A 295 -14.31 -3.50 -1.49
N ALA A 296 -14.99 -4.62 -1.81
CA ALA A 296 -15.04 -5.79 -0.95
C ALA A 296 -13.64 -6.29 -0.52
N LEU A 297 -12.69 -6.34 -1.46
CA LEU A 297 -11.32 -6.79 -1.16
C LEU A 297 -10.53 -5.80 -0.28
N ASP A 298 -10.86 -4.51 -0.34
CA ASP A 298 -10.27 -3.52 0.57
C ASP A 298 -10.78 -3.71 2.01
N ASN A 299 -12.05 -4.10 2.19
CA ASN A 299 -12.58 -4.46 3.50
C ASN A 299 -11.89 -5.72 4.05
N VAL A 300 -11.71 -6.76 3.22
CA VAL A 300 -10.94 -7.98 3.58
C VAL A 300 -9.53 -7.61 4.03
N ALA A 301 -8.79 -6.84 3.22
CA ALA A 301 -7.45 -6.39 3.56
C ALA A 301 -7.42 -5.57 4.86
N THR A 302 -8.42 -4.74 5.10
CA THR A 302 -8.52 -3.92 6.31
C THR A 302 -8.67 -4.79 7.55
N GLU A 303 -9.50 -5.83 7.49
CA GLU A 303 -9.67 -6.77 8.61
C GLU A 303 -8.44 -7.66 8.82
N ILE A 304 -7.74 -8.07 7.76
CA ILE A 304 -6.44 -8.76 7.86
C ILE A 304 -5.44 -7.87 8.62
N VAL A 305 -5.27 -6.63 8.18
CA VAL A 305 -4.34 -5.68 8.83
C VAL A 305 -4.74 -5.43 10.29
N LYS A 306 -6.01 -5.16 10.56
CA LYS A 306 -6.54 -4.89 11.89
C LYS A 306 -6.25 -6.02 12.89
N ASN A 307 -6.37 -7.27 12.47
CA ASN A 307 -6.27 -8.42 13.36
C ASN A 307 -4.87 -9.06 13.40
N LEU A 308 -4.00 -8.84 12.40
CA LEU A 308 -2.70 -9.51 12.29
C LEU A 308 -1.48 -8.57 12.34
N SER A 309 -1.67 -7.26 12.51
CA SER A 309 -0.55 -6.31 12.64
C SER A 309 0.29 -6.47 13.91
N ASP A 310 -0.15 -7.29 14.86
CA ASP A 310 0.64 -7.69 16.01
C ASP A 310 1.85 -8.55 15.62
N GLU A 311 1.75 -9.37 14.57
CA GLU A 311 2.79 -10.30 14.12
C GLU A 311 3.43 -9.90 12.78
N PHE A 312 2.66 -9.32 11.84
CA PHE A 312 3.13 -8.99 10.50
C PHE A 312 3.15 -7.47 10.27
N ASP A 313 3.97 -7.05 9.30
CA ASP A 313 4.01 -5.68 8.79
C ASP A 313 3.34 -5.67 7.40
N PHE A 314 2.19 -5.02 7.29
CA PHE A 314 1.40 -5.03 6.07
C PHE A 314 1.52 -3.73 5.28
N MET A 315 1.65 -3.87 3.96
CA MET A 315 1.55 -2.78 3.00
C MET A 315 0.35 -3.03 2.08
N LYS A 316 -0.67 -2.18 2.14
CA LYS A 316 -1.80 -2.22 1.19
C LYS A 316 -1.41 -1.51 -0.09
N ILE A 317 -1.50 -2.20 -1.24
CA ILE A 317 -1.21 -1.67 -2.57
C ILE A 317 -2.46 -1.84 -3.45
N TYR A 318 -2.97 -0.73 -3.98
CA TYR A 318 -4.15 -0.75 -4.83
C TYR A 318 -3.74 -0.72 -6.30
N LEU A 319 -4.07 -1.77 -7.05
CA LEU A 319 -3.70 -1.86 -8.46
C LEU A 319 -4.32 -0.73 -9.29
N SER A 320 -5.50 -0.24 -8.89
CA SER A 320 -6.14 0.92 -9.54
C SER A 320 -5.33 2.22 -9.50
N ASP A 321 -4.38 2.34 -8.57
CA ASP A 321 -3.50 3.52 -8.46
C ASP A 321 -2.33 3.46 -9.45
N PHE A 322 -2.20 2.34 -10.17
CA PHE A 322 -1.11 2.06 -11.10
C PHE A 322 -1.64 1.59 -12.46
N ASP A 323 -0.92 1.91 -13.50
CA ASP A 323 -1.24 1.51 -14.88
C ASP A 323 -0.70 0.13 -15.24
N ASN A 324 0.16 -0.46 -14.37
CA ASN A 324 0.75 -1.77 -14.60
C ASN A 324 1.24 -2.43 -13.30
N LEU A 325 1.33 -3.76 -13.32
CA LEU A 325 1.77 -4.55 -12.17
C LEU A 325 3.29 -4.41 -11.90
N GLY A 326 4.09 -4.05 -12.88
CA GLY A 326 5.53 -3.86 -12.68
C GLY A 326 5.85 -2.82 -11.61
N LYS A 327 5.10 -1.72 -11.57
CA LYS A 327 5.22 -0.70 -10.53
C LYS A 327 4.86 -1.22 -9.14
N VAL A 328 3.83 -2.05 -9.04
CA VAL A 328 3.41 -2.71 -7.79
C VAL A 328 4.50 -3.63 -7.25
N LEU A 329 5.11 -4.43 -8.13
CA LEU A 329 6.20 -5.35 -7.76
C LEU A 329 7.46 -4.59 -7.30
N LEU A 330 7.75 -3.44 -7.90
CA LEU A 330 8.84 -2.57 -7.45
C LEU A 330 8.56 -1.98 -6.06
N LEU A 331 7.33 -1.52 -5.81
CA LEU A 331 6.93 -1.01 -4.49
C LEU A 331 7.03 -2.09 -3.40
N ALA A 332 6.73 -3.34 -3.76
CA ALA A 332 6.80 -4.48 -2.87
C ALA A 332 8.22 -5.09 -2.77
N ASP A 333 9.27 -4.40 -3.23
CA ASP A 333 10.62 -4.98 -3.30
C ASP A 333 11.17 -5.40 -1.93
N ASP A 334 10.87 -4.67 -0.88
CA ASP A 334 11.28 -4.97 0.48
C ASP A 334 10.34 -5.94 1.24
N CYS A 335 9.24 -6.38 0.60
CA CYS A 335 8.33 -7.37 1.16
C CYS A 335 8.85 -8.80 0.94
N GLN A 336 8.72 -9.66 1.97
CA GLN A 336 9.03 -11.08 1.86
C GLN A 336 7.91 -11.85 1.15
N MET A 337 6.67 -11.34 1.24
CA MET A 337 5.51 -11.95 0.62
C MET A 337 4.67 -10.90 -0.11
N ILE A 338 4.14 -11.29 -1.27
CA ILE A 338 3.14 -10.51 -2.01
C ILE A 338 1.87 -11.37 -2.09
N HIS A 339 0.81 -10.89 -1.48
CA HIS A 339 -0.48 -11.58 -1.42
C HIS A 339 -1.53 -10.84 -2.24
N PHE A 340 -1.99 -11.47 -3.32
CA PHE A 340 -3.04 -10.93 -4.17
C PHE A 340 -4.39 -11.40 -3.65
N LEU A 341 -5.21 -10.47 -3.23
CA LEU A 341 -6.56 -10.76 -2.74
C LEU A 341 -7.54 -11.22 -3.82
N TRP A 342 -7.09 -11.28 -5.05
CA TRP A 342 -7.86 -11.85 -6.15
C TRP A 342 -6.92 -12.31 -7.26
N ARG A 343 -7.04 -13.59 -7.63
CA ARG A 343 -6.18 -14.25 -8.61
C ARG A 343 -5.96 -13.48 -9.93
N PRO A 344 -6.98 -12.89 -10.59
CA PRO A 344 -6.79 -12.17 -11.83
C PRO A 344 -5.79 -11.01 -11.75
N LEU A 345 -5.57 -10.41 -10.57
CA LEU A 345 -4.59 -9.34 -10.41
C LEU A 345 -3.17 -9.81 -10.71
N ALA A 346 -2.82 -11.05 -10.37
CA ALA A 346 -1.51 -11.62 -10.66
C ALA A 346 -1.28 -11.82 -12.17
N SER A 347 -2.33 -12.08 -12.95
CA SER A 347 -2.23 -12.26 -14.41
C SER A 347 -1.84 -10.97 -15.14
N CYS A 348 -2.02 -9.80 -14.51
CA CYS A 348 -1.61 -8.51 -15.05
C CYS A 348 -0.10 -8.40 -15.31
N TYR A 349 0.72 -9.32 -14.78
CA TYR A 349 2.14 -9.38 -15.11
C TYR A 349 2.40 -9.57 -16.60
N TYR A 350 1.60 -10.39 -17.26
CA TYR A 350 1.76 -10.74 -18.68
C TYR A 350 1.05 -9.81 -19.66
N ASN A 351 0.35 -8.79 -19.16
CA ASN A 351 -0.28 -7.83 -20.04
C ASN A 351 0.74 -6.88 -20.69
N SER A 352 0.35 -6.28 -21.83
CA SER A 352 1.23 -5.41 -22.61
C SER A 352 1.69 -4.16 -21.83
N TYR A 353 0.86 -3.64 -20.94
CA TYR A 353 1.21 -2.45 -20.12
C TYR A 353 2.37 -2.77 -19.18
N THR A 354 2.32 -3.87 -18.45
CA THR A 354 3.39 -4.33 -17.55
C THR A 354 4.66 -4.65 -18.35
N GLN A 355 4.54 -5.40 -19.45
CA GLN A 355 5.70 -5.80 -20.25
C GLN A 355 6.39 -4.60 -20.93
N ASN A 356 5.62 -3.62 -21.39
CA ASN A 356 6.17 -2.39 -21.96
C ASN A 356 6.86 -1.53 -20.88
N TYR A 357 6.30 -1.49 -19.67
CA TYR A 357 6.94 -0.82 -18.55
C TYR A 357 8.29 -1.47 -18.19
N ILE A 358 8.35 -2.79 -18.08
CA ILE A 358 9.59 -3.53 -17.82
C ILE A 358 10.65 -3.21 -18.90
N LYS A 359 10.26 -3.22 -20.16
CA LYS A 359 11.15 -2.86 -21.28
C LYS A 359 11.63 -1.39 -21.17
N SER A 360 10.78 -0.48 -20.73
CA SER A 360 11.15 0.93 -20.54
C SER A 360 12.20 1.13 -19.44
N LEU A 361 12.32 0.18 -18.52
CA LEU A 361 13.38 0.15 -17.51
C LEU A 361 14.71 -0.41 -18.05
N GLY A 362 14.77 -0.79 -19.33
CA GLY A 362 15.94 -1.42 -19.94
C GLY A 362 16.16 -2.86 -19.52
N MET A 363 15.13 -3.54 -19.01
CA MET A 363 15.18 -4.91 -18.53
C MET A 363 14.40 -5.86 -19.45
N SER A 364 14.85 -7.11 -19.55
CA SER A 364 14.01 -8.19 -20.06
C SER A 364 13.00 -8.62 -18.99
N SER A 365 11.93 -9.32 -19.40
CA SER A 365 10.95 -9.89 -18.46
C SER A 365 11.59 -10.90 -17.51
N GLU A 366 12.58 -11.67 -18.00
CA GLU A 366 13.32 -12.66 -17.23
C GLU A 366 14.19 -11.98 -16.15
N GLU A 367 14.97 -10.96 -16.53
CA GLU A 367 15.77 -10.18 -15.59
C GLU A 367 14.94 -9.50 -14.53
N PHE A 368 13.76 -8.98 -14.89
CA PHE A 368 12.84 -8.38 -13.94
C PHE A 368 12.27 -9.42 -12.99
N TYR A 369 11.91 -10.59 -13.50
CA TYR A 369 11.41 -11.71 -12.70
C TYR A 369 12.47 -12.17 -11.69
N ASP A 370 13.68 -12.46 -12.13
CA ASP A 370 14.78 -12.92 -11.26
C ASP A 370 15.07 -11.95 -10.14
N ARG A 371 14.96 -10.65 -10.40
CA ARG A 371 15.32 -9.63 -9.43
C ARG A 371 14.19 -9.29 -8.44
N TYR A 372 12.94 -9.19 -8.91
CA TYR A 372 11.83 -8.64 -8.11
C TYR A 372 10.75 -9.65 -7.73
N VAL A 373 10.80 -10.85 -8.32
CA VAL A 373 9.74 -11.86 -8.17
C VAL A 373 10.28 -13.18 -7.61
N GLN A 374 11.36 -13.70 -8.15
CA GLN A 374 11.84 -15.07 -7.91
C GLN A 374 12.06 -15.43 -6.43
N ASN A 375 12.58 -14.50 -5.63
CA ASN A 375 12.91 -14.73 -4.22
C ASN A 375 11.78 -14.32 -3.26
N LYS A 376 10.58 -14.06 -3.78
CA LYS A 376 9.42 -13.68 -2.97
C LYS A 376 8.42 -14.82 -2.88
N GLU A 377 7.78 -14.91 -1.76
CA GLU A 377 6.60 -15.75 -1.60
C GLU A 377 5.42 -15.01 -2.24
N ILE A 378 4.88 -15.55 -3.32
CA ILE A 378 3.73 -14.95 -4.02
C ILE A 378 2.52 -15.84 -3.82
N SER A 379 1.47 -15.27 -3.25
CA SER A 379 0.23 -15.99 -3.02
C SER A 379 -0.98 -15.26 -3.58
N VAL A 380 -2.02 -16.01 -3.90
CA VAL A 380 -3.28 -15.46 -4.39
C VAL A 380 -4.47 -16.11 -3.68
N GLU A 381 -5.55 -15.35 -3.56
CA GLU A 381 -6.86 -15.87 -3.15
C GLU A 381 -7.72 -16.22 -4.36
N VAL A 382 -8.44 -17.34 -4.24
CA VAL A 382 -9.29 -17.87 -5.29
C VAL A 382 -10.73 -17.96 -4.78
N TYR A 383 -11.59 -17.11 -5.34
CA TYR A 383 -13.00 -16.96 -4.97
C TYR A 383 -13.97 -17.62 -5.95
N ASP A 384 -13.48 -18.20 -7.03
CA ASP A 384 -14.31 -18.77 -8.08
C ASP A 384 -13.62 -19.94 -8.79
N HIS A 385 -14.37 -20.68 -9.60
CA HIS A 385 -13.86 -21.72 -10.48
C HIS A 385 -14.10 -21.42 -11.98
N LEU A 386 -14.41 -20.16 -12.29
CA LEU A 386 -14.79 -19.73 -13.65
C LEU A 386 -13.70 -19.99 -14.68
N MET A 387 -12.43 -19.94 -14.27
CA MET A 387 -11.31 -20.24 -15.17
C MET A 387 -11.13 -21.74 -15.47
N LEU A 388 -11.81 -22.63 -14.75
CA LEU A 388 -11.78 -24.08 -14.99
C LEU A 388 -12.87 -24.54 -15.96
N SER A 389 -13.91 -23.73 -16.16
CA SER A 389 -15.06 -24.04 -17.04
C SER A 389 -15.32 -22.88 -17.99
N PRO A 390 -14.50 -22.70 -19.05
CA PRO A 390 -14.59 -21.55 -19.93
C PRO A 390 -15.91 -21.41 -20.69
N SER A 391 -16.73 -22.47 -20.76
CA SER A 391 -17.98 -22.50 -21.54
C SER A 391 -19.12 -21.68 -20.94
N GLU A 392 -19.02 -21.24 -19.68
CA GLU A 392 -20.09 -20.50 -18.98
C GLU A 392 -19.80 -19.01 -18.81
N VAL A 393 -18.59 -18.54 -19.17
CA VAL A 393 -18.13 -17.20 -18.84
C VAL A 393 -17.42 -16.54 -20.03
N ASP A 394 -17.54 -15.23 -20.05
CA ASP A 394 -16.89 -14.28 -20.95
C ASP A 394 -15.51 -14.76 -21.44
N SER A 395 -15.29 -14.69 -22.75
CA SER A 395 -14.07 -15.09 -23.48
C SER A 395 -12.75 -14.49 -22.97
N HIS A 396 -12.81 -13.59 -21.99
CA HIS A 396 -11.64 -13.00 -21.33
C HIS A 396 -10.97 -13.91 -20.28
N TYR A 397 -11.63 -14.98 -19.84
CA TYR A 397 -11.10 -15.95 -18.86
C TYR A 397 -10.78 -17.27 -19.56
N THR A 398 -9.62 -17.32 -20.18
CA THR A 398 -9.16 -18.53 -20.88
C THR A 398 -8.26 -19.37 -19.98
N GLU A 399 -8.13 -20.68 -20.32
CA GLU A 399 -7.19 -21.62 -19.68
C GLU A 399 -5.74 -21.08 -19.69
N ASP A 400 -5.37 -20.30 -20.71
CA ASP A 400 -4.08 -19.61 -20.81
C ASP A 400 -3.90 -18.54 -19.72
N LEU A 401 -4.95 -17.80 -19.37
CA LEU A 401 -4.90 -16.83 -18.25
C LEU A 401 -4.77 -17.51 -16.90
N PHE A 402 -5.41 -18.66 -16.69
CA PHE A 402 -5.22 -19.44 -15.47
C PHE A 402 -3.76 -19.91 -15.35
N SER A 403 -3.22 -20.52 -16.40
CA SER A 403 -1.83 -20.96 -16.45
C SER A 403 -0.84 -19.83 -16.22
N LYS A 404 -1.08 -18.65 -16.83
CA LYS A 404 -0.27 -17.45 -16.63
C LYS A 404 -0.35 -16.91 -15.22
N SER A 405 -1.55 -16.83 -14.63
CA SER A 405 -1.73 -16.32 -13.26
C SER A 405 -1.03 -17.21 -12.23
N THR A 406 -1.03 -18.52 -12.43
CA THR A 406 -0.39 -19.48 -11.52
C THR A 406 1.11 -19.60 -11.73
N SER A 407 1.68 -19.13 -12.84
CA SER A 407 3.12 -19.20 -13.10
C SER A 407 3.96 -18.27 -12.20
N LEU A 408 3.37 -17.19 -11.68
CA LEU A 408 4.02 -16.30 -10.71
C LEU A 408 3.85 -16.77 -9.26
N VAL A 409 2.88 -17.64 -9.01
CA VAL A 409 2.37 -17.96 -7.69
C VAL A 409 3.16 -19.10 -7.07
N THR A 410 3.60 -18.95 -5.82
CA THR A 410 4.28 -19.99 -5.06
C THR A 410 3.30 -20.84 -4.24
N LYS A 411 2.17 -20.25 -3.84
CA LYS A 411 1.07 -20.95 -3.16
C LYS A 411 -0.25 -20.19 -3.39
N TYR A 412 -1.37 -20.85 -3.23
CA TYR A 412 -2.68 -20.17 -3.23
C TYR A 412 -3.64 -20.80 -2.24
N CYS A 413 -4.61 -20.00 -1.82
CA CYS A 413 -5.72 -20.45 -0.99
C CYS A 413 -7.04 -20.32 -1.74
N VAL A 414 -8.02 -21.06 -1.26
CA VAL A 414 -9.40 -20.99 -1.71
C VAL A 414 -10.31 -20.60 -0.55
N SER A 415 -11.43 -19.97 -0.83
CA SER A 415 -12.29 -19.41 0.21
C SER A 415 -13.34 -20.37 0.76
N SER A 416 -13.42 -21.63 0.27
CA SER A 416 -14.41 -22.61 0.73
C SER A 416 -13.95 -24.05 0.52
N LYS A 417 -14.55 -24.97 1.27
CA LYS A 417 -14.36 -26.41 1.08
C LYS A 417 -14.80 -26.86 -0.31
N LYS A 418 -15.87 -26.29 -0.82
CA LYS A 418 -16.35 -26.57 -2.18
C LYS A 418 -15.30 -26.23 -3.24
N LEU A 419 -14.68 -25.05 -3.17
CA LEU A 419 -13.59 -24.68 -4.08
C LEU A 419 -12.35 -25.55 -3.86
N TRP A 420 -12.04 -25.90 -2.62
CA TRP A 420 -10.97 -26.84 -2.31
C TRP A 420 -11.16 -28.16 -3.06
N ASP A 421 -12.33 -28.77 -2.96
CA ASP A 421 -12.62 -30.06 -3.61
C ASP A 421 -12.56 -29.95 -5.15
N ILE A 422 -13.09 -28.86 -5.71
CA ILE A 422 -13.01 -28.59 -7.16
C ILE A 422 -11.54 -28.50 -7.60
N TYR A 423 -10.70 -27.68 -6.95
CA TYR A 423 -9.31 -27.47 -7.34
C TYR A 423 -8.40 -28.67 -7.04
N GLN A 424 -8.68 -29.44 -5.97
CA GLN A 424 -7.96 -30.68 -5.67
C GLN A 424 -8.17 -31.73 -6.76
N ASN A 425 -9.39 -31.83 -7.31
CA ASN A 425 -9.76 -32.84 -8.30
C ASN A 425 -9.55 -32.38 -9.76
N ALA A 426 -9.24 -31.12 -10.01
CA ALA A 426 -9.02 -30.60 -11.34
C ALA A 426 -7.70 -31.13 -11.93
N GLU A 427 -7.76 -31.99 -12.95
CA GLU A 427 -6.59 -32.65 -13.55
C GLU A 427 -5.65 -31.68 -14.25
N ASN A 428 -6.19 -30.61 -14.86
CA ASN A 428 -5.43 -29.58 -15.57
C ASN A 428 -4.73 -28.57 -14.63
N VAL A 429 -4.99 -28.62 -13.32
CA VAL A 429 -4.37 -27.74 -12.31
C VAL A 429 -3.23 -28.44 -11.59
N LYS A 430 -1.99 -28.13 -11.97
CA LYS A 430 -0.80 -28.77 -11.38
C LYS A 430 -0.58 -28.37 -9.93
N MET A 431 -0.67 -27.08 -9.62
CA MET A 431 -0.54 -26.57 -8.26
C MET A 431 -1.88 -26.76 -7.54
N LYS A 432 -1.84 -27.39 -6.38
CA LYS A 432 -3.04 -27.59 -5.55
C LYS A 432 -3.17 -26.48 -4.49
N PRO A 433 -4.38 -26.13 -4.02
CA PRO A 433 -4.55 -25.15 -2.95
C PRO A 433 -3.85 -25.61 -1.67
N SER A 434 -3.25 -24.66 -0.96
CA SER A 434 -2.49 -24.92 0.26
C SER A 434 -3.31 -24.67 1.53
N ALA A 435 -4.42 -23.91 1.44
CA ALA A 435 -5.29 -23.60 2.57
C ALA A 435 -6.73 -23.29 2.12
N ILE A 436 -7.66 -23.40 3.06
CA ILE A 436 -9.01 -22.84 2.95
C ILE A 436 -9.06 -21.61 3.86
N LEU A 437 -9.18 -20.43 3.26
CA LEU A 437 -9.26 -19.15 3.97
C LEU A 437 -10.52 -18.42 3.50
N ALA A 438 -11.57 -18.53 4.28
CA ALA A 438 -12.82 -17.83 4.03
C ALA A 438 -12.77 -16.42 4.60
N ASP A 439 -13.49 -15.50 3.98
CA ASP A 439 -13.73 -14.18 4.56
C ASP A 439 -14.59 -14.31 5.82
N GLY A 440 -14.42 -13.36 6.73
CA GLY A 440 -15.25 -13.22 7.91
C GLY A 440 -16.31 -12.14 7.76
N VAL A 441 -17.03 -11.90 8.83
CA VAL A 441 -17.93 -10.76 9.01
C VAL A 441 -17.60 -10.04 10.32
N ASP A 442 -17.67 -8.71 10.33
CA ASP A 442 -17.53 -7.93 11.57
C ASP A 442 -18.86 -8.01 12.35
N THR A 443 -18.94 -8.95 13.31
CA THR A 443 -20.13 -9.14 14.14
C THR A 443 -20.34 -8.00 15.15
N GLY A 444 -19.42 -7.06 15.28
CA GLY A 444 -19.58 -5.83 16.03
C GLY A 444 -20.22 -4.71 15.21
N LEU A 445 -20.02 -4.71 13.90
CA LEU A 445 -20.63 -3.77 12.95
C LEU A 445 -22.00 -4.28 12.49
N PHE A 446 -22.07 -5.53 12.01
CA PHE A 446 -23.30 -6.16 11.55
C PHE A 446 -24.01 -6.82 12.72
N MET A 447 -24.97 -6.11 13.29
CA MET A 447 -25.75 -6.55 14.44
C MET A 447 -27.25 -6.42 14.17
N PRO A 448 -28.07 -7.32 14.74
CA PRO A 448 -29.51 -7.20 14.65
C PRO A 448 -30.00 -5.99 15.45
N GLN A 449 -30.91 -5.20 14.89
CA GLN A 449 -31.50 -4.03 15.55
C GLN A 449 -32.96 -4.24 15.97
N ASN A 450 -33.72 -5.04 15.23
CA ASN A 450 -35.14 -5.29 15.48
C ASN A 450 -35.50 -6.73 15.09
N LEU A 451 -35.34 -7.68 16.03
CA LEU A 451 -35.73 -9.08 15.81
C LEU A 451 -37.21 -9.33 16.04
N GLU A 452 -37.90 -8.45 16.80
CA GLU A 452 -39.34 -8.52 17.05
C GLU A 452 -40.16 -8.37 15.75
N ARG A 453 -39.56 -7.86 14.69
CA ARG A 453 -40.18 -7.77 13.35
C ARG A 453 -40.59 -9.13 12.77
N PHE A 454 -40.07 -10.21 13.30
CA PHE A 454 -40.45 -11.55 12.87
C PHE A 454 -41.68 -12.12 13.60
N ASP A 455 -42.14 -11.49 14.69
CA ASP A 455 -43.29 -11.96 15.47
C ASP A 455 -44.60 -11.66 14.71
N ASP A 456 -44.67 -10.57 13.96
CA ASP A 456 -45.83 -10.15 13.19
C ASP A 456 -45.65 -10.29 11.67
N ILE A 457 -44.67 -11.04 11.23
CA ILE A 457 -44.27 -11.12 9.80
C ILE A 457 -45.40 -11.62 8.88
N ALA A 458 -46.32 -12.43 9.41
CA ALA A 458 -47.48 -12.91 8.69
C ALA A 458 -48.53 -11.82 8.40
N GLU A 459 -48.54 -10.73 9.17
CA GLU A 459 -49.55 -9.68 9.09
C GLU A 459 -49.13 -8.48 8.24
N ARG A 460 -47.86 -8.43 7.81
CA ARG A 460 -47.28 -7.32 7.07
C ARG A 460 -46.63 -7.76 5.76
N LYS A 461 -46.17 -6.78 4.99
CA LYS A 461 -45.38 -7.03 3.78
C LYS A 461 -44.00 -7.58 4.15
N VAL A 462 -43.60 -8.68 3.53
CA VAL A 462 -42.26 -9.27 3.66
C VAL A 462 -41.30 -8.60 2.68
N VAL A 463 -40.21 -8.04 3.20
CA VAL A 463 -39.19 -7.36 2.40
C VAL A 463 -38.05 -8.32 2.09
N ILE A 464 -37.88 -8.63 0.82
CA ILE A 464 -36.85 -9.50 0.29
C ILE A 464 -35.66 -8.64 -0.15
N GLY A 465 -34.47 -8.95 0.32
CA GLY A 465 -33.24 -8.20 0.02
C GLY A 465 -32.34 -8.89 -1.00
N TRP A 466 -31.64 -8.06 -1.78
CA TRP A 466 -30.53 -8.48 -2.63
C TRP A 466 -29.46 -7.37 -2.68
N VAL A 467 -28.18 -7.80 -2.63
CA VAL A 467 -27.01 -6.90 -2.68
C VAL A 467 -26.06 -7.38 -3.77
N GLY A 468 -25.62 -6.47 -4.63
CA GLY A 468 -24.66 -6.82 -5.66
C GLY A 468 -24.42 -5.76 -6.72
N ASN A 469 -23.92 -6.21 -7.86
CA ASN A 469 -23.77 -5.43 -9.07
C ASN A 469 -24.43 -6.21 -10.21
N SER A 470 -25.58 -5.74 -10.70
CA SER A 470 -26.37 -6.40 -11.75
C SER A 470 -25.69 -6.45 -13.13
N LYS A 471 -24.63 -5.67 -13.31
CA LYS A 471 -23.83 -5.60 -14.56
C LYS A 471 -22.39 -6.07 -14.38
N TRP A 472 -22.07 -6.79 -13.31
CA TRP A 472 -20.69 -7.18 -13.01
C TRP A 472 -20.08 -8.08 -14.10
N THR A 473 -20.87 -8.96 -14.68
CA THR A 473 -20.45 -9.86 -15.78
C THR A 473 -21.55 -10.06 -16.80
N VAL A 474 -21.19 -10.61 -17.96
CA VAL A 474 -22.17 -11.10 -18.93
C VAL A 474 -22.89 -12.32 -18.36
N GLY A 475 -24.20 -12.45 -18.53
CA GLY A 475 -24.96 -13.64 -18.18
C GLY A 475 -25.61 -13.66 -16.79
N ASP A 476 -25.67 -12.53 -16.08
CA ASP A 476 -26.34 -12.39 -14.77
C ASP A 476 -25.92 -13.46 -13.74
N LEU A 477 -24.60 -13.56 -13.51
CA LEU A 477 -24.04 -14.53 -12.56
C LEU A 477 -24.64 -14.42 -11.15
N LYS A 478 -25.08 -13.22 -10.73
CA LYS A 478 -25.72 -12.96 -9.44
C LYS A 478 -27.22 -13.31 -9.43
N GLY A 479 -27.82 -13.58 -10.58
CA GLY A 479 -29.19 -14.06 -10.71
C GLY A 479 -30.28 -13.05 -10.41
N ILE A 480 -29.98 -11.78 -10.30
CA ILE A 480 -31.01 -10.78 -9.95
C ILE A 480 -32.06 -10.63 -11.05
N ASN A 481 -31.66 -10.58 -12.31
CA ASN A 481 -32.58 -10.36 -13.42
C ASN A 481 -33.19 -11.65 -13.95
N THR A 482 -32.41 -12.74 -13.97
CA THR A 482 -32.83 -14.02 -14.56
C THR A 482 -33.53 -14.97 -13.58
N ILE A 483 -33.33 -14.82 -12.29
CA ILE A 483 -33.86 -15.71 -11.26
C ILE A 483 -34.71 -14.95 -10.23
N ILE A 484 -34.15 -13.94 -9.53
CA ILE A 484 -34.82 -13.34 -8.37
C ILE A 484 -36.05 -12.52 -8.77
N ARG A 485 -35.89 -11.56 -9.70
CA ARG A 485 -37.02 -10.72 -10.15
C ARG A 485 -38.17 -11.55 -10.73
N PRO A 486 -37.94 -12.57 -11.60
CA PRO A 486 -38.99 -13.43 -12.08
C PRO A 486 -39.70 -14.23 -11.00
N ALA A 487 -38.95 -14.81 -10.03
CA ALA A 487 -39.54 -15.58 -8.93
C ALA A 487 -40.42 -14.71 -8.02
N VAL A 488 -39.93 -13.52 -7.66
CA VAL A 488 -40.71 -12.56 -6.86
C VAL A 488 -41.96 -12.11 -7.59
N LYS A 489 -41.89 -11.87 -8.90
CA LYS A 489 -43.02 -11.46 -9.70
C LYS A 489 -44.11 -12.55 -9.74
N ILE A 490 -43.76 -13.82 -9.92
CA ILE A 490 -44.70 -14.96 -9.86
C ILE A 490 -45.48 -14.95 -8.54
N LEU A 491 -44.79 -14.83 -7.42
CA LEU A 491 -45.44 -14.83 -6.10
C LEU A 491 -46.32 -13.59 -5.88
N GLN A 492 -45.94 -12.43 -6.37
CA GLN A 492 -46.78 -11.23 -6.34
C GLN A 492 -48.07 -11.39 -7.18
N GLU A 493 -47.96 -12.04 -8.34
CA GLU A 493 -49.12 -12.36 -9.21
C GLU A 493 -50.06 -13.43 -8.55
N GLU A 494 -49.49 -14.31 -7.73
CA GLU A 494 -50.23 -15.27 -6.90
C GLU A 494 -50.83 -14.64 -5.61
N GLY A 495 -50.59 -13.36 -5.35
CA GLY A 495 -51.20 -12.60 -4.29
C GLY A 495 -50.39 -12.55 -2.98
N TYR A 496 -49.13 -13.03 -2.96
CA TYR A 496 -48.27 -12.87 -1.79
C TYR A 496 -47.86 -11.41 -1.56
N ASN A 497 -47.95 -10.94 -0.32
CA ASN A 497 -47.59 -9.60 0.08
C ASN A 497 -46.07 -9.43 0.29
N ILE A 498 -45.32 -9.39 -0.80
CA ILE A 498 -43.86 -9.31 -0.79
C ILE A 498 -43.33 -8.12 -1.59
N GLU A 499 -42.16 -7.61 -1.22
CA GLU A 499 -41.46 -6.53 -1.91
C GLU A 499 -39.97 -6.90 -2.07
N LEU A 500 -39.40 -6.59 -3.23
CA LEU A 500 -37.96 -6.75 -3.50
C LEU A 500 -37.24 -5.43 -3.27
N MET A 501 -36.36 -5.38 -2.29
CA MET A 501 -35.46 -4.25 -2.01
C MET A 501 -34.04 -4.60 -2.49
N THR A 502 -33.50 -3.84 -3.41
CA THR A 502 -32.16 -4.09 -3.98
C THR A 502 -31.17 -3.03 -3.54
N SER A 503 -29.95 -3.45 -3.20
CA SER A 503 -28.78 -2.60 -3.10
C SER A 503 -27.88 -2.90 -4.30
N ASP A 504 -28.20 -2.28 -5.44
CA ASP A 504 -27.46 -2.45 -6.69
C ASP A 504 -26.44 -1.33 -6.84
N ARG A 505 -25.17 -1.69 -7.03
CA ARG A 505 -24.10 -0.71 -7.27
C ARG A 505 -24.30 0.11 -8.56
N GLN A 506 -25.14 -0.35 -9.48
CA GLN A 506 -25.49 0.42 -10.68
C GLN A 506 -26.38 1.62 -10.36
N ASP A 507 -27.19 1.52 -9.31
CA ASP A 507 -28.13 2.57 -8.92
C ASP A 507 -27.50 3.50 -7.87
N ARG A 508 -27.01 2.92 -6.78
CA ARG A 508 -26.35 3.65 -5.68
C ARG A 508 -25.41 2.73 -4.90
N MET A 509 -24.19 3.18 -4.68
CA MET A 509 -23.27 2.52 -3.75
C MET A 509 -23.63 2.94 -2.32
N ILE A 510 -24.00 1.98 -1.46
CA ILE A 510 -24.13 2.17 -0.02
C ILE A 510 -22.76 1.91 0.60
N PRO A 511 -22.20 2.84 1.40
CA PRO A 511 -20.97 2.60 2.15
C PRO A 511 -21.08 1.36 3.05
N HIS A 512 -19.98 0.66 3.27
CA HIS A 512 -19.97 -0.59 4.02
C HIS A 512 -20.46 -0.43 5.47
N ASP A 513 -20.13 0.68 6.10
CA ASP A 513 -20.57 1.05 7.46
C ASP A 513 -22.07 1.40 7.55
N GLU A 514 -22.72 1.74 6.43
CA GLU A 514 -24.16 1.98 6.33
C GLU A 514 -24.95 0.70 5.97
N MET A 515 -24.28 -0.37 5.49
CA MET A 515 -24.93 -1.63 5.10
C MET A 515 -25.72 -2.32 6.22
N PRO A 516 -25.34 -2.26 7.51
CA PRO A 516 -26.16 -2.82 8.58
C PRO A 516 -27.59 -2.26 8.61
N ALA A 517 -27.76 -0.98 8.30
CA ALA A 517 -29.09 -0.36 8.23
C ALA A 517 -29.93 -0.95 7.08
N TYR A 518 -29.32 -1.33 5.96
CA TYR A 518 -30.01 -2.01 4.87
C TYR A 518 -30.48 -3.42 5.31
N TYR A 519 -29.58 -4.23 5.89
CA TYR A 519 -29.94 -5.60 6.31
C TYR A 519 -30.98 -5.63 7.43
N ASN A 520 -31.01 -4.65 8.31
CA ASN A 520 -32.02 -4.54 9.36
C ASN A 520 -33.42 -4.10 8.85
N ARG A 521 -33.53 -3.72 7.55
CA ARG A 521 -34.80 -3.38 6.89
C ARG A 521 -35.39 -4.48 6.05
N ILE A 522 -34.64 -5.54 5.78
CA ILE A 522 -35.11 -6.70 5.04
C ILE A 522 -35.44 -7.85 5.97
N ASP A 523 -36.36 -8.70 5.55
CA ASP A 523 -36.82 -9.86 6.32
C ASP A 523 -36.20 -11.16 5.82
N LEU A 524 -35.78 -11.19 4.57
CA LEU A 524 -35.19 -12.33 3.90
C LEU A 524 -34.11 -11.82 2.92
N TYR A 525 -32.98 -12.48 2.89
CA TYR A 525 -31.95 -12.24 1.90
C TYR A 525 -31.89 -13.37 0.86
N ILE A 526 -31.72 -13.04 -0.43
CA ILE A 526 -31.57 -14.05 -1.48
C ILE A 526 -30.19 -13.93 -2.13
N CYS A 527 -29.49 -15.08 -2.20
CA CYS A 527 -28.29 -15.26 -2.98
C CYS A 527 -28.55 -16.30 -4.09
N ALA A 528 -28.79 -15.83 -5.31
CA ALA A 528 -29.03 -16.69 -6.48
C ALA A 528 -27.82 -16.74 -7.42
N SER A 529 -26.62 -16.63 -6.88
CA SER A 529 -25.37 -16.64 -7.65
C SER A 529 -25.10 -18.03 -8.25
N SER A 530 -24.47 -18.07 -9.42
CA SER A 530 -24.00 -19.32 -10.03
C SER A 530 -22.64 -19.75 -9.50
N CYS A 531 -21.84 -18.81 -9.02
CA CYS A 531 -20.49 -19.03 -8.51
C CYS A 531 -20.16 -17.98 -7.46
N GLU A 532 -19.62 -18.41 -6.32
CA GLU A 532 -19.08 -17.57 -5.24
C GLU A 532 -17.96 -18.31 -4.53
N GLY A 533 -17.10 -17.56 -3.86
CA GLY A 533 -16.19 -18.08 -2.86
C GLY A 533 -16.75 -17.87 -1.46
N THR A 534 -16.65 -16.63 -0.98
CA THR A 534 -17.36 -16.16 0.21
C THR A 534 -18.35 -15.08 -0.23
N PRO A 535 -19.66 -15.37 -0.29
CA PRO A 535 -20.67 -14.35 -0.56
C PRO A 535 -20.86 -13.47 0.68
N ASN A 536 -20.04 -12.44 0.85
CA ASN A 536 -20.06 -11.53 2.00
C ASN A 536 -21.47 -11.03 2.36
N PRO A 537 -22.36 -10.68 1.41
CA PRO A 537 -23.72 -10.28 1.74
C PRO A 537 -24.55 -11.37 2.46
N VAL A 538 -24.22 -12.66 2.28
CA VAL A 538 -24.86 -13.74 3.05
C VAL A 538 -24.43 -13.69 4.51
N LEU A 539 -23.13 -13.54 4.76
CA LEU A 539 -22.58 -13.44 6.12
C LEU A 539 -23.10 -12.20 6.86
N GLU A 540 -23.14 -11.07 6.15
CA GLU A 540 -23.64 -9.79 6.67
C GLU A 540 -25.14 -9.87 7.03
N ALA A 541 -25.95 -10.49 6.15
CA ALA A 541 -27.37 -10.74 6.42
C ALA A 541 -27.57 -11.65 7.64
N MET A 542 -26.83 -12.77 7.71
CA MET A 542 -26.88 -13.69 8.87
C MET A 542 -26.47 -12.98 10.16
N ALA A 543 -25.46 -12.10 10.13
CA ALA A 543 -25.01 -11.33 11.29
C ALA A 543 -26.06 -10.32 11.78
N CYS A 544 -26.88 -9.78 10.86
CA CYS A 544 -28.04 -8.97 11.19
C CYS A 544 -29.31 -9.81 11.55
N GLY A 545 -29.18 -11.12 11.66
CA GLY A 545 -30.27 -12.02 12.01
C GLY A 545 -31.29 -12.24 10.88
N VAL A 546 -30.91 -11.98 9.63
CA VAL A 546 -31.80 -12.15 8.46
C VAL A 546 -31.72 -13.61 7.97
N PRO A 547 -32.87 -14.32 7.82
CA PRO A 547 -32.95 -15.57 7.10
C PRO A 547 -32.45 -15.48 5.67
N VAL A 548 -31.91 -16.56 5.11
CA VAL A 548 -31.30 -16.57 3.78
C VAL A 548 -31.86 -17.72 2.92
N ILE A 549 -32.17 -17.44 1.66
CA ILE A 549 -32.32 -18.49 0.63
C ILE A 549 -31.13 -18.36 -0.31
N SER A 550 -30.40 -19.44 -0.55
CA SER A 550 -29.19 -19.39 -1.36
C SER A 550 -29.10 -20.57 -2.33
N THR A 551 -28.44 -20.36 -3.45
CA THR A 551 -27.88 -21.46 -4.24
C THR A 551 -26.74 -22.12 -3.45
N ASP A 552 -26.38 -23.35 -3.81
CA ASP A 552 -25.23 -24.07 -3.26
C ASP A 552 -23.92 -23.48 -3.81
N VAL A 553 -23.44 -22.36 -3.23
CA VAL A 553 -22.23 -21.65 -3.68
C VAL A 553 -21.27 -21.38 -2.53
N GLY A 554 -19.99 -21.49 -2.84
CA GLY A 554 -18.90 -21.13 -1.93
C GLY A 554 -19.05 -21.73 -0.54
N ILE A 555 -18.97 -20.86 0.47
CA ILE A 555 -19.01 -21.22 1.90
C ILE A 555 -20.44 -21.48 2.44
N VAL A 556 -21.48 -21.22 1.66
CA VAL A 556 -22.89 -21.29 2.13
C VAL A 556 -23.22 -22.60 2.86
N PRO A 557 -22.89 -23.81 2.33
CA PRO A 557 -23.16 -25.05 3.05
C PRO A 557 -22.41 -25.21 4.36
N GLU A 558 -21.32 -24.49 4.54
CA GLU A 558 -20.45 -24.57 5.72
C GLU A 558 -20.92 -23.65 6.84
N VAL A 559 -21.55 -22.52 6.52
CA VAL A 559 -21.99 -21.52 7.49
C VAL A 559 -23.45 -21.66 7.91
N PHE A 560 -24.28 -22.32 7.10
CA PHE A 560 -25.68 -22.54 7.43
C PHE A 560 -25.83 -23.59 8.51
N GLY A 561 -26.73 -23.34 9.46
CA GLY A 561 -27.21 -24.35 10.42
C GLY A 561 -28.18 -25.33 9.77
N GLU A 562 -28.57 -26.37 10.52
CA GLU A 562 -29.37 -27.49 9.99
C GLU A 562 -30.75 -27.07 9.47
N GLN A 563 -31.35 -26.02 10.04
CA GLN A 563 -32.64 -25.53 9.55
C GLN A 563 -32.42 -24.61 8.32
N GLN A 564 -31.41 -23.77 8.38
CA GLN A 564 -31.09 -22.85 7.28
C GLN A 564 -30.63 -23.61 6.02
N LYS A 565 -29.95 -24.74 6.13
CA LYS A 565 -29.55 -25.62 5.02
C LYS A 565 -30.72 -26.09 4.17
N LYS A 566 -31.94 -26.20 4.72
CA LYS A 566 -33.14 -26.56 3.95
C LYS A 566 -33.52 -25.51 2.91
N PHE A 567 -32.95 -24.33 2.99
CA PHE A 567 -33.13 -23.23 2.07
C PHE A 567 -31.94 -23.03 1.12
N ILE A 568 -31.09 -24.04 0.97
CA ILE A 568 -30.13 -24.14 -0.13
C ILE A 568 -30.92 -24.74 -1.31
N LEU A 569 -30.98 -24.00 -2.41
CA LEU A 569 -31.73 -24.42 -3.61
C LEU A 569 -31.06 -25.64 -4.25
N GLU A 570 -31.86 -26.64 -4.56
CA GLU A 570 -31.40 -27.87 -5.26
C GLU A 570 -30.95 -27.53 -6.70
N GLU A 571 -31.58 -26.53 -7.32
CA GLU A 571 -31.26 -26.04 -8.66
C GLU A 571 -31.36 -24.54 -8.69
N ARG A 572 -30.44 -23.91 -9.43
CA ARG A 572 -30.48 -22.47 -9.69
C ARG A 572 -31.53 -22.16 -10.76
N SER A 573 -32.80 -22.15 -10.38
CA SER A 573 -33.92 -21.89 -11.27
C SER A 573 -34.96 -20.98 -10.63
N VAL A 574 -35.74 -20.29 -11.47
CA VAL A 574 -36.85 -19.44 -11.04
C VAL A 574 -37.86 -20.24 -10.22
N ARG A 575 -38.15 -21.48 -10.67
CA ARG A 575 -39.12 -22.35 -10.01
C ARG A 575 -38.67 -22.77 -8.63
N CYS A 576 -37.44 -23.31 -8.48
CA CYS A 576 -36.90 -23.71 -7.17
C CYS A 576 -36.88 -22.52 -6.19
N LEU A 577 -36.54 -21.32 -6.65
CA LEU A 577 -36.56 -20.13 -5.78
C LEU A 577 -38.01 -19.77 -5.40
N ALA A 578 -38.95 -19.78 -6.35
CA ALA A 578 -40.36 -19.50 -6.05
C ALA A 578 -40.97 -20.52 -5.07
N ASP A 579 -40.67 -21.80 -5.25
CA ASP A 579 -41.15 -22.88 -4.35
C ASP A 579 -40.54 -22.71 -2.94
N ALA A 580 -39.25 -22.38 -2.81
CA ALA A 580 -38.60 -22.15 -1.52
C ALA A 580 -39.18 -20.91 -0.81
N LEU A 581 -39.41 -19.82 -1.54
CA LEU A 581 -40.06 -18.59 -1.04
C LEU A 581 -41.47 -18.89 -0.56
N MET A 582 -42.27 -19.58 -1.39
CA MET A 582 -43.64 -19.94 -1.05
C MET A 582 -43.69 -20.81 0.21
N ASN A 583 -42.78 -21.78 0.31
CA ASN A 583 -42.70 -22.65 1.50
C ASN A 583 -42.38 -21.84 2.76
N LEU A 584 -41.42 -20.90 2.69
CA LEU A 584 -41.09 -20.06 3.85
C LEU A 584 -42.25 -19.13 4.22
N LEU A 585 -42.92 -18.51 3.24
CA LEU A 585 -44.04 -17.59 3.47
C LEU A 585 -45.27 -18.30 4.07
N LYS A 586 -45.46 -19.60 3.83
CA LYS A 586 -46.51 -20.42 4.46
C LYS A 586 -46.21 -20.79 5.89
N HIS A 587 -44.97 -20.61 6.35
CA HIS A 587 -44.50 -20.94 7.68
C HIS A 587 -43.81 -19.74 8.35
N PRO A 588 -44.56 -18.69 8.66
CA PRO A 588 -43.99 -17.42 9.19
C PRO A 588 -43.17 -17.61 10.47
N GLU A 589 -43.49 -18.65 11.28
CA GLU A 589 -42.73 -19.00 12.48
C GLU A 589 -41.27 -19.39 12.21
N TRP A 590 -40.96 -19.80 10.98
CA TRP A 590 -39.59 -20.18 10.62
C TRP A 590 -38.67 -18.98 10.51
N PHE A 591 -39.18 -17.77 10.21
CA PHE A 591 -38.33 -16.59 10.14
C PHE A 591 -37.58 -16.33 11.45
N ALA A 592 -38.28 -16.35 12.58
CA ALA A 592 -37.68 -16.18 13.90
C ALA A 592 -36.72 -17.35 14.26
N GLN A 593 -37.06 -18.58 13.86
CA GLN A 593 -36.20 -19.77 14.11
C GLN A 593 -34.90 -19.68 13.31
N LEU A 594 -34.98 -19.38 12.01
CA LEU A 594 -33.82 -19.22 11.13
C LEU A 594 -32.94 -18.01 11.54
N SER A 595 -33.57 -16.91 11.93
CA SER A 595 -32.88 -15.74 12.47
C SER A 595 -32.02 -16.12 13.69
N LYS A 596 -32.60 -16.83 14.64
CA LYS A 596 -31.92 -17.30 15.85
C LYS A 596 -30.75 -18.26 15.52
N GLU A 597 -30.97 -19.18 14.59
CA GLU A 597 -29.91 -20.10 14.13
C GLU A 597 -28.78 -19.36 13.44
N ASN A 598 -29.09 -18.42 12.54
CA ASN A 598 -28.09 -17.59 11.84
C ASN A 598 -27.22 -16.78 12.81
N LEU A 599 -27.83 -16.15 13.80
CA LEU A 599 -27.12 -15.41 14.84
C LEU A 599 -26.22 -16.30 15.71
N PHE A 600 -26.54 -17.57 15.85
CA PHE A 600 -25.67 -18.53 16.53
C PHE A 600 -24.50 -18.95 15.63
N GLN A 601 -24.78 -19.34 14.41
CA GLN A 601 -23.79 -19.87 13.46
C GLN A 601 -22.76 -18.82 13.05
N ILE A 602 -23.20 -17.60 12.82
CA ILE A 602 -22.33 -16.53 12.29
C ILE A 602 -21.20 -16.15 13.25
N LYS A 603 -21.32 -16.41 14.53
CA LYS A 603 -20.27 -16.17 15.53
C LYS A 603 -18.99 -16.93 15.22
N PHE A 604 -19.09 -18.07 14.53
CA PHE A 604 -17.94 -18.87 14.11
C PHE A 604 -17.28 -18.34 12.83
N GLN A 605 -17.86 -17.29 12.22
CA GLN A 605 -17.37 -16.63 11.03
C GLN A 605 -16.91 -15.18 11.29
N ASP A 606 -16.72 -14.80 12.56
CA ASP A 606 -16.17 -13.50 12.92
C ASP A 606 -14.74 -13.34 12.39
N TRP A 607 -14.40 -12.12 11.93
CA TRP A 607 -13.09 -11.83 11.38
C TRP A 607 -11.92 -12.20 12.29
N LYS A 608 -12.07 -12.09 13.61
CA LYS A 608 -11.00 -12.49 14.54
C LYS A 608 -10.68 -13.98 14.43
N LEU A 609 -11.71 -14.82 14.25
CA LEU A 609 -11.51 -16.27 14.10
C LEU A 609 -10.99 -16.63 12.70
N MET A 610 -11.45 -15.93 11.68
CA MET A 610 -11.00 -16.19 10.30
C MET A 610 -9.55 -15.74 10.10
N THR A 611 -9.15 -14.59 10.63
CA THR A 611 -7.78 -14.11 10.53
C THR A 611 -6.78 -14.96 11.30
N GLU A 612 -7.18 -15.63 12.39
CA GLU A 612 -6.30 -16.61 13.05
C GLU A 612 -5.91 -17.78 12.13
N LYS A 613 -6.81 -18.24 11.26
CA LYS A 613 -6.47 -19.24 10.23
C LYS A 613 -5.51 -18.68 9.17
N MET A 614 -5.65 -17.39 8.85
CA MET A 614 -4.74 -16.69 7.92
C MET A 614 -3.34 -16.50 8.53
N ARG A 615 -3.22 -16.39 9.84
CA ARG A 615 -1.94 -16.22 10.56
C ARG A 615 -0.94 -17.30 10.19
N ASP A 616 -1.34 -18.57 10.23
CA ASP A 616 -0.46 -19.69 9.87
C ASP A 616 -0.11 -19.71 8.37
N TYR A 617 -1.01 -19.24 7.53
CA TYR A 617 -0.78 -19.15 6.09
C TYR A 617 0.24 -18.06 5.74
N PHE A 618 0.27 -16.97 6.49
CA PHE A 618 1.19 -15.85 6.28
C PHE A 618 2.58 -16.06 6.92
N ARG A 619 2.71 -16.95 7.89
CA ARG A 619 4.01 -17.39 8.43
C ARG A 619 4.85 -18.10 7.37
#